data_9153c98f547979af8c7059d0bae40b75
#
_entry.id   9153c98f547979af8c7059d0bae40b75
#
_cell.length_a   1.000
_cell.length_b   1.000
_cell.length_c   1.000
_cell.angle_alpha   90.00
_cell.angle_beta   90.00
_cell.angle_gamma   90.00
#
_symmetry.space_group_name_H-M   'P 1'
#
loop_
_entity.id
_entity.type
_entity.pdbx_description
1 polymer ?
#
loop_
_entity_poly.entity_id
_entity_poly.type
_entity_poly.pdbx_seq_one_letter_code
_entity_poly.pdbx_strand_id
1 'polypeptide(L)'
;MAEQRVDALLLSVGADLPYFCGYEAMALPRLTMLVVPRDGRARLIVPRLEAPRVVERPELFAMAVWDETDDPLALARSFIGPASVIAVGDRMWAGFLVDLVRLLPRAEFRRASEVTSPLRSVKDPAEVESLRAAAAAADRVAVALRSGDVKLAGRTEADVSAELGRRLLAEGHQRVNFAIVAAGENAASPHHEPGERVIEPGEVVLCDFGGAMAGAGGLGYCSDITRCVHLGDPPADLADAYDALFEAQAAQVAAAVVGRPCEEVDRVGRNMIAEAGFGEHFIHRTGHGIGTEAHEDPYIVEGNRTELRPGHVFSIEPGIYLPGRWGLRLEDIVVAAADGPDNLATTDHRLAVVDA
;
A
#
# COMPACT_ATOMS: atom_id res chain seq x y z
N MET A 1 -21.45 8.99 -3.73
CA MET A 1 -21.67 10.32 -4.33
C MET A 1 -22.87 11.05 -3.70
N ALA A 2 -24.06 10.46 -3.64
CA ALA A 2 -25.24 11.14 -3.11
C ALA A 2 -25.07 11.59 -1.65
N GLU A 3 -24.59 10.74 -0.77
CA GLU A 3 -24.32 11.04 0.64
C GLU A 3 -23.30 12.19 0.81
N GLN A 4 -22.26 12.22 -0.03
CA GLN A 4 -21.22 13.24 -0.03
C GLN A 4 -21.60 14.49 -0.85
N ARG A 5 -22.79 14.51 -1.45
CA ARG A 5 -23.28 15.61 -2.31
C ARG A 5 -22.33 15.93 -3.48
N VAL A 6 -21.69 14.91 -4.04
CA VAL A 6 -20.83 15.03 -5.23
C VAL A 6 -21.65 14.81 -6.47
N ASP A 7 -21.58 15.75 -7.44
CA ASP A 7 -22.33 15.72 -8.68
C ASP A 7 -21.62 14.95 -9.80
N ALA A 8 -20.28 15.01 -9.82
CA ALA A 8 -19.47 14.26 -10.76
C ALA A 8 -18.17 13.77 -10.09
N LEU A 9 -17.73 12.57 -10.46
CA LEU A 9 -16.46 11.98 -10.04
C LEU A 9 -15.57 11.83 -11.27
N LEU A 10 -14.34 12.34 -11.20
CA LEU A 10 -13.35 12.32 -12.26
C LEU A 10 -12.16 11.50 -11.81
N LEU A 11 -12.03 10.28 -12.31
CA LEU A 11 -10.96 9.35 -11.98
C LEU A 11 -9.97 9.27 -13.14
N SER A 12 -8.73 9.59 -12.88
CA SER A 12 -7.63 9.50 -13.85
C SER A 12 -6.65 8.42 -13.42
N VAL A 13 -5.35 8.58 -13.69
CA VAL A 13 -4.31 7.64 -13.25
C VAL A 13 -4.35 7.40 -11.75
N GLY A 14 -3.96 6.20 -11.33
CA GLY A 14 -4.03 5.74 -9.93
C GLY A 14 -4.93 4.52 -9.81
N ALA A 15 -5.07 3.97 -8.61
CA ALA A 15 -5.78 2.71 -8.38
C ALA A 15 -7.31 2.82 -8.54
N ASP A 16 -7.89 4.01 -8.36
CA ASP A 16 -9.33 4.20 -8.54
C ASP A 16 -9.78 3.89 -9.97
N LEU A 17 -9.02 4.29 -10.98
CA LEU A 17 -9.42 4.06 -12.36
C LEU A 17 -9.58 2.57 -12.69
N PRO A 18 -8.57 1.69 -12.50
CA PRO A 18 -8.74 0.27 -12.72
C PRO A 18 -9.77 -0.36 -11.80
N TYR A 19 -9.90 0.07 -10.55
CA TYR A 19 -10.89 -0.45 -9.62
C TYR A 19 -12.33 -0.27 -10.14
N PHE A 20 -12.66 0.91 -10.71
CA PHE A 20 -14.01 1.21 -11.18
C PHE A 20 -14.29 0.85 -12.65
N CYS A 21 -13.26 0.73 -13.50
CA CYS A 21 -13.49 0.42 -14.92
C CYS A 21 -12.64 -0.73 -15.48
N GLY A 22 -11.73 -1.30 -14.70
CA GLY A 22 -10.86 -2.40 -15.12
C GLY A 22 -9.73 -1.99 -16.08
N TYR A 23 -9.50 -0.69 -16.29
CA TYR A 23 -8.44 -0.20 -17.17
C TYR A 23 -7.36 0.53 -16.39
N GLU A 24 -6.15 0.01 -16.40
CA GLU A 24 -4.97 0.65 -15.82
C GLU A 24 -4.32 1.55 -16.85
N ALA A 25 -4.47 2.87 -16.68
CA ALA A 25 -3.87 3.87 -17.54
C ALA A 25 -2.42 4.16 -17.14
N MET A 26 -1.56 4.32 -18.14
CA MET A 26 -0.21 4.84 -17.93
C MET A 26 -0.25 6.32 -17.52
N ALA A 27 0.67 6.72 -16.63
CA ALA A 27 0.85 8.12 -16.24
C ALA A 27 1.55 8.91 -17.37
N LEU A 28 0.77 9.33 -18.36
CA LEU A 28 1.21 10.06 -19.56
C LEU A 28 0.65 11.48 -19.59
N PRO A 29 1.26 12.40 -20.35
CA PRO A 29 0.73 13.76 -20.55
C PRO A 29 -0.55 13.79 -21.40
N ARG A 30 -1.10 12.64 -21.76
CA ARG A 30 -2.37 12.47 -22.47
C ARG A 30 -3.45 12.05 -21.48
N LEU A 31 -4.53 12.83 -21.43
CA LEU A 31 -5.60 12.59 -20.48
C LEU A 31 -6.31 11.26 -20.73
N THR A 32 -6.27 10.38 -19.76
CA THR A 32 -7.24 9.28 -19.59
C THR A 32 -8.06 9.56 -18.34
N MET A 33 -9.39 9.54 -18.45
CA MET A 33 -10.28 9.92 -17.36
C MET A 33 -11.62 9.19 -17.45
N LEU A 34 -12.02 8.55 -16.37
CA LEU A 34 -13.39 8.09 -16.17
C LEU A 34 -14.19 9.25 -15.56
N VAL A 35 -15.18 9.73 -16.28
CA VAL A 35 -16.17 10.70 -15.82
C VAL A 35 -17.41 9.95 -15.38
N VAL A 36 -17.74 10.03 -14.09
CA VAL A 36 -18.94 9.41 -13.50
C VAL A 36 -19.86 10.53 -13.02
N PRO A 37 -20.86 10.94 -13.81
CA PRO A 37 -21.88 11.89 -13.34
C PRO A 37 -22.78 11.20 -12.32
N ARG A 38 -23.30 11.94 -11.33
CA ARG A 38 -24.24 11.39 -10.34
C ARG A 38 -25.48 10.78 -11.00
N ASP A 39 -25.97 11.45 -12.02
CA ASP A 39 -27.10 11.01 -12.83
C ASP A 39 -26.63 10.84 -14.28
N GLY A 40 -26.69 9.63 -14.79
CA GLY A 40 -26.30 9.35 -16.17
C GLY A 40 -25.27 8.24 -16.31
N ARG A 41 -24.82 8.09 -17.53
CA ARG A 41 -23.88 7.01 -17.89
C ARG A 41 -22.43 7.49 -17.77
N ALA A 42 -21.59 6.70 -17.12
CA ALA A 42 -20.14 6.96 -17.08
C ALA A 42 -19.50 6.97 -18.48
N ARG A 43 -18.46 7.77 -18.63
CA ARG A 43 -17.67 7.92 -19.86
C ARG A 43 -16.20 7.74 -19.56
N LEU A 44 -15.55 6.80 -20.24
CA LEU A 44 -14.10 6.68 -20.22
C LEU A 44 -13.51 7.47 -21.39
N ILE A 45 -12.92 8.62 -21.09
CA ILE A 45 -12.17 9.44 -22.04
C ILE A 45 -10.79 8.85 -22.17
N VAL A 46 -10.38 8.49 -23.39
CA VAL A 46 -9.12 7.83 -23.65
C VAL A 46 -8.51 8.31 -24.96
N PRO A 47 -7.19 8.56 -25.05
CA PRO A 47 -6.55 8.92 -26.32
C PRO A 47 -6.67 7.75 -27.33
N ARG A 48 -6.83 8.07 -28.62
CA ARG A 48 -6.99 7.06 -29.69
C ARG A 48 -5.88 6.01 -29.66
N LEU A 49 -4.69 6.40 -29.37
CA LEU A 49 -3.52 5.56 -29.30
C LEU A 49 -3.60 4.50 -28.17
N GLU A 50 -4.31 4.80 -27.08
CA GLU A 50 -4.51 3.91 -25.92
C GLU A 50 -5.84 3.12 -26.00
N ALA A 51 -6.78 3.57 -26.82
CA ALA A 51 -8.11 2.96 -26.95
C ALA A 51 -8.09 1.45 -27.22
N PRO A 52 -7.18 0.90 -28.06
CA PRO A 52 -7.12 -0.56 -28.29
C PRO A 52 -6.75 -1.39 -27.05
N ARG A 53 -6.24 -0.77 -26.00
CA ARG A 53 -5.90 -1.44 -24.73
C ARG A 53 -7.09 -1.54 -23.78
N VAL A 54 -8.15 -0.80 -24.03
CA VAL A 54 -9.35 -0.79 -23.18
C VAL A 54 -10.23 -1.97 -23.52
N VAL A 55 -10.53 -2.80 -22.52
CA VAL A 55 -11.59 -3.80 -22.64
C VAL A 55 -12.94 -3.10 -22.48
N GLU A 56 -13.74 -3.07 -23.54
CA GLU A 56 -15.05 -2.44 -23.49
C GLU A 56 -15.98 -3.13 -22.50
N ARG A 57 -16.61 -2.32 -21.65
CA ARG A 57 -17.63 -2.75 -20.68
C ARG A 57 -18.85 -1.83 -20.83
N PRO A 58 -19.66 -2.04 -21.87
CA PRO A 58 -20.75 -1.14 -22.21
C PRO A 58 -21.83 -1.05 -21.12
N GLU A 59 -21.88 -2.02 -20.23
CA GLU A 59 -22.75 -2.02 -19.04
C GLU A 59 -22.28 -1.04 -17.96
N LEU A 60 -20.98 -0.73 -17.89
CA LEU A 60 -20.38 0.16 -16.89
C LEU A 60 -20.16 1.56 -17.44
N PHE A 61 -19.55 1.67 -18.62
CA PHE A 61 -19.20 2.96 -19.23
C PHE A 61 -19.33 2.92 -20.75
N ALA A 62 -19.38 4.10 -21.37
CA ALA A 62 -19.15 4.23 -22.80
C ALA A 62 -17.78 4.89 -23.05
N MET A 63 -17.02 4.36 -23.99
CA MET A 63 -15.73 4.91 -24.39
C MET A 63 -15.91 6.20 -25.20
N ALA A 64 -15.10 7.22 -24.91
CA ALA A 64 -15.02 8.48 -25.62
C ALA A 64 -13.57 8.69 -26.06
N VAL A 65 -13.28 8.38 -27.31
CA VAL A 65 -11.92 8.47 -27.88
C VAL A 65 -11.66 9.89 -28.36
N TRP A 66 -10.46 10.40 -28.10
CA TRP A 66 -10.00 11.70 -28.59
C TRP A 66 -8.68 11.60 -29.36
N ASP A 67 -8.48 12.48 -30.33
CA ASP A 67 -7.31 12.58 -31.20
C ASP A 67 -6.35 13.67 -30.71
N GLU A 68 -5.08 13.64 -31.13
CA GLU A 68 -4.03 14.59 -30.70
C GLU A 68 -4.38 16.08 -30.97
N THR A 69 -5.34 16.33 -31.83
CA THR A 69 -5.82 17.68 -32.16
C THR A 69 -7.08 18.10 -31.38
N ASP A 70 -7.64 17.17 -30.58
CA ASP A 70 -8.84 17.43 -29.78
C ASP A 70 -8.48 18.02 -28.42
N ASP A 71 -9.47 18.67 -27.79
CA ASP A 71 -9.37 19.11 -26.39
C ASP A 71 -10.10 18.10 -25.48
N PRO A 72 -9.34 17.20 -24.80
CA PRO A 72 -9.94 16.18 -23.93
C PRO A 72 -10.63 16.76 -22.68
N LEU A 73 -10.25 17.97 -22.23
CA LEU A 73 -10.91 18.63 -21.11
C LEU A 73 -12.25 19.25 -21.51
N ALA A 74 -12.33 19.82 -22.71
CA ALA A 74 -13.62 20.25 -23.28
C ALA A 74 -14.57 19.05 -23.44
N LEU A 75 -14.04 17.91 -23.87
CA LEU A 75 -14.79 16.64 -23.93
C LEU A 75 -15.27 16.21 -22.53
N ALA A 76 -14.39 16.21 -21.53
CA ALA A 76 -14.74 15.92 -20.14
C ALA A 76 -15.87 16.83 -19.64
N ARG A 77 -15.75 18.14 -19.86
CA ARG A 77 -16.76 19.12 -19.50
C ARG A 77 -18.13 18.78 -20.08
N SER A 78 -18.20 18.30 -21.30
CA SER A 78 -19.49 17.95 -21.95
C SER A 78 -20.21 16.80 -21.25
N PHE A 79 -19.46 15.91 -20.56
CA PHE A 79 -20.00 14.77 -19.81
C PHE A 79 -20.26 15.12 -18.33
N ILE A 80 -19.53 16.06 -17.75
CA ILE A 80 -19.75 16.55 -16.38
C ILE A 80 -21.11 17.24 -16.27
N GLY A 81 -21.52 17.96 -17.30
CA GLY A 81 -22.79 18.69 -17.30
C GLY A 81 -22.80 19.87 -16.31
N PRO A 82 -23.96 20.23 -15.75
CA PRO A 82 -24.11 21.37 -14.85
C PRO A 82 -23.72 21.04 -13.39
N ALA A 83 -22.64 20.30 -13.18
CA ALA A 83 -22.18 19.91 -11.84
C ALA A 83 -21.66 21.14 -11.08
N SER A 84 -22.02 21.19 -9.78
CA SER A 84 -21.58 22.24 -8.84
C SER A 84 -20.46 21.73 -7.94
N VAL A 85 -20.44 20.42 -7.60
CA VAL A 85 -19.44 19.78 -6.78
C VAL A 85 -18.81 18.62 -7.56
N ILE A 86 -17.52 18.70 -7.79
CA ILE A 86 -16.76 17.74 -8.60
C ILE A 86 -15.66 17.15 -7.75
N ALA A 87 -15.67 15.82 -7.60
CA ALA A 87 -14.57 15.12 -6.94
C ALA A 87 -13.57 14.60 -7.98
N VAL A 88 -12.28 14.87 -7.75
CA VAL A 88 -11.19 14.50 -8.68
C VAL A 88 -10.24 13.50 -8.04
N GLY A 89 -9.76 12.54 -8.83
CA GLY A 89 -8.81 11.52 -8.40
C GLY A 89 -7.56 12.15 -7.79
N ASP A 90 -7.18 11.68 -6.62
CA ASP A 90 -6.09 12.24 -5.80
C ASP A 90 -4.73 12.20 -6.51
N ARG A 91 -4.57 11.32 -7.51
CA ARG A 91 -3.35 11.17 -8.33
C ARG A 91 -3.45 11.81 -9.71
N MET A 92 -4.52 12.59 -9.97
CA MET A 92 -4.61 13.36 -11.21
C MET A 92 -3.43 14.33 -11.32
N TRP A 93 -2.84 14.43 -12.50
CA TRP A 93 -1.79 15.43 -12.73
C TRP A 93 -2.33 16.84 -12.47
N ALA A 94 -1.59 17.61 -11.68
CA ALA A 94 -1.97 18.96 -11.30
C ALA A 94 -2.24 19.86 -12.53
N GLY A 95 -1.56 19.65 -13.67
CA GLY A 95 -1.82 20.36 -14.91
C GLY A 95 -3.28 20.22 -15.35
N PHE A 96 -3.80 19.01 -15.40
CA PHE A 96 -5.20 18.76 -15.76
C PHE A 96 -6.17 19.37 -14.74
N LEU A 97 -5.85 19.29 -13.45
CA LEU A 97 -6.69 19.91 -12.42
C LEU A 97 -6.72 21.44 -12.56
N VAL A 98 -5.58 22.09 -12.78
CA VAL A 98 -5.51 23.55 -12.97
C VAL A 98 -6.35 23.99 -14.17
N ASP A 99 -6.29 23.25 -15.27
CA ASP A 99 -7.06 23.58 -16.45
C ASP A 99 -8.56 23.28 -16.26
N LEU A 100 -8.94 22.24 -15.53
CA LEU A 100 -10.32 21.98 -15.13
C LEU A 100 -10.89 23.09 -14.25
N VAL A 101 -10.12 23.58 -13.28
CA VAL A 101 -10.53 24.71 -12.41
C VAL A 101 -10.78 25.98 -13.26
N ARG A 102 -9.94 26.25 -14.25
CA ARG A 102 -10.15 27.37 -15.18
C ARG A 102 -11.37 27.17 -16.07
N LEU A 103 -11.60 25.95 -16.53
CA LEU A 103 -12.71 25.59 -17.41
C LEU A 103 -14.06 25.62 -16.68
N LEU A 104 -14.07 25.32 -15.38
CA LEU A 104 -15.25 25.19 -14.51
C LEU A 104 -15.16 26.12 -13.29
N PRO A 105 -15.08 27.46 -13.48
CA PRO A 105 -14.74 28.41 -12.41
C PRO A 105 -15.81 28.57 -11.32
N ARG A 106 -16.98 27.94 -11.48
CA ARG A 106 -18.09 27.96 -10.51
C ARG A 106 -18.21 26.66 -9.75
N ALA A 107 -17.45 25.63 -10.12
CA ALA A 107 -17.49 24.32 -9.46
C ALA A 107 -16.62 24.33 -8.20
N GLU A 108 -17.10 23.69 -7.16
CA GLU A 108 -16.31 23.27 -6.01
C GLU A 108 -15.58 21.97 -6.35
N PHE A 109 -14.25 21.96 -6.16
CA PHE A 109 -13.46 20.76 -6.37
C PHE A 109 -13.13 20.10 -5.03
N ARG A 110 -13.32 18.78 -4.95
CA ARG A 110 -13.04 17.92 -3.80
C ARG A 110 -12.15 16.76 -4.20
N ARG A 111 -11.66 16.04 -3.20
CA ARG A 111 -10.90 14.81 -3.43
C ARG A 111 -11.85 13.64 -3.73
N ALA A 112 -11.48 12.82 -4.72
CA ALA A 112 -12.25 11.60 -5.03
C ALA A 112 -12.23 10.60 -3.88
N SER A 113 -11.16 10.57 -3.08
CA SER A 113 -11.02 9.71 -1.90
C SER A 113 -12.17 9.87 -0.89
N GLU A 114 -12.83 11.04 -0.82
CA GLU A 114 -14.04 11.21 0.02
C GLU A 114 -15.18 10.25 -0.40
N VAL A 115 -15.18 9.81 -1.65
CA VAL A 115 -16.18 8.89 -2.22
C VAL A 115 -15.61 7.48 -2.40
N THR A 116 -14.35 7.36 -2.86
CA THR A 116 -13.75 6.09 -3.27
C THR A 116 -13.12 5.33 -2.11
N SER A 117 -12.48 6.02 -1.13
CA SER A 117 -11.86 5.35 0.01
C SER A 117 -12.83 4.51 0.85
N PRO A 118 -14.06 4.97 1.18
CA PRO A 118 -15.01 4.14 1.92
C PRO A 118 -15.44 2.86 1.19
N LEU A 119 -15.32 2.83 -0.14
CA LEU A 119 -15.64 1.65 -0.96
C LEU A 119 -14.46 0.69 -1.03
N ARG A 120 -13.25 1.22 -1.26
CA ARG A 120 -12.02 0.43 -1.43
C ARG A 120 -11.45 -0.08 -0.10
N SER A 121 -11.61 0.67 0.99
CA SER A 121 -11.07 0.28 2.30
C SER A 121 -11.73 -0.97 2.87
N VAL A 122 -12.99 -1.23 2.55
CA VAL A 122 -13.74 -2.41 2.98
C VAL A 122 -13.74 -3.44 1.85
N LYS A 123 -12.87 -4.43 1.96
CA LYS A 123 -12.69 -5.49 0.96
C LYS A 123 -13.82 -6.51 1.04
N ASP A 124 -14.29 -6.94 -0.11
CA ASP A 124 -15.17 -8.09 -0.20
C ASP A 124 -14.39 -9.42 -0.02
N PRO A 125 -15.07 -10.56 0.13
CA PRO A 125 -14.38 -11.85 0.33
C PRO A 125 -13.42 -12.23 -0.81
N ALA A 126 -13.69 -11.84 -2.06
CA ALA A 126 -12.81 -12.16 -3.19
C ALA A 126 -11.56 -11.28 -3.21
N GLU A 127 -11.70 -10.03 -2.77
CA GLU A 127 -10.58 -9.11 -2.59
C GLU A 127 -9.68 -9.56 -1.42
N VAL A 128 -10.27 -9.97 -0.29
CA VAL A 128 -9.53 -10.53 0.86
C VAL A 128 -8.75 -11.78 0.44
N GLU A 129 -9.35 -12.68 -0.32
CA GLU A 129 -8.65 -13.89 -0.80
C GLU A 129 -7.53 -13.55 -1.77
N SER A 130 -7.68 -12.49 -2.58
CA SER A 130 -6.61 -12.00 -3.46
C SER A 130 -5.43 -11.43 -2.67
N LEU A 131 -5.71 -10.68 -1.59
CA LEU A 131 -4.68 -10.18 -0.68
C LEU A 131 -4.01 -11.34 0.08
N ARG A 132 -4.77 -12.34 0.50
CA ARG A 132 -4.23 -13.55 1.13
C ARG A 132 -3.28 -14.30 0.21
N ALA A 133 -3.63 -14.45 -1.06
CA ALA A 133 -2.76 -15.10 -2.05
C ALA A 133 -1.47 -14.32 -2.26
N ALA A 134 -1.54 -12.98 -2.35
CA ALA A 134 -0.37 -12.11 -2.50
C ALA A 134 0.52 -12.14 -1.24
N ALA A 135 -0.08 -12.06 -0.05
CA ALA A 135 0.64 -12.17 1.22
C ALA A 135 1.33 -13.52 1.38
N ALA A 136 0.65 -14.63 1.06
CA ALA A 136 1.23 -15.97 1.13
C ALA A 136 2.42 -16.15 0.16
N ALA A 137 2.40 -15.49 -1.00
CA ALA A 137 3.52 -15.50 -1.93
C ALA A 137 4.73 -14.71 -1.37
N ALA A 138 4.51 -13.55 -0.77
CA ALA A 138 5.57 -12.79 -0.09
C ALA A 138 6.10 -13.54 1.15
N ASP A 139 5.20 -14.20 1.90
CA ASP A 139 5.55 -14.99 3.07
C ASP A 139 6.53 -16.14 2.72
N ARG A 140 6.36 -16.81 1.56
CA ARG A 140 7.33 -17.84 1.10
C ARG A 140 8.71 -17.26 0.82
N VAL A 141 8.79 -16.02 0.33
CA VAL A 141 10.08 -15.31 0.17
C VAL A 141 10.69 -14.98 1.52
N ALA A 142 9.88 -14.55 2.50
CA ALA A 142 10.31 -14.30 3.87
C ALA A 142 10.82 -15.58 4.56
N VAL A 143 10.19 -16.73 4.31
CA VAL A 143 10.70 -18.03 4.79
C VAL A 143 12.08 -18.33 4.23
N ALA A 144 12.30 -18.13 2.93
CA ALA A 144 13.62 -18.32 2.29
C ALA A 144 14.69 -17.36 2.81
N LEU A 145 14.31 -16.13 3.15
CA LEU A 145 15.20 -15.16 3.80
C LEU A 145 15.62 -15.67 5.19
N ARG A 146 14.66 -16.02 6.00
CA ARG A 146 14.85 -16.45 7.41
C ARG A 146 15.57 -17.80 7.57
N SER A 147 15.42 -18.70 6.58
CA SER A 147 16.15 -19.98 6.56
C SER A 147 17.61 -19.87 6.12
N GLY A 148 18.05 -18.69 5.65
CA GLY A 148 19.37 -18.48 5.06
C GLY A 148 19.51 -19.02 3.63
N ASP A 149 18.41 -19.36 2.94
CA ASP A 149 18.43 -19.67 1.50
C ASP A 149 18.76 -18.45 0.65
N VAL A 150 18.37 -17.26 1.13
CA VAL A 150 18.86 -15.98 0.62
C VAL A 150 20.16 -15.66 1.34
N LYS A 151 21.28 -15.76 0.64
CA LYS A 151 22.60 -15.41 1.21
C LYS A 151 22.71 -13.91 1.38
N LEU A 152 23.22 -13.47 2.55
CA LEU A 152 23.32 -12.08 2.93
C LEU A 152 24.79 -11.64 3.04
N ALA A 153 25.59 -12.32 3.87
CA ALA A 153 26.98 -11.94 4.13
C ALA A 153 27.83 -11.81 2.86
N GLY A 154 28.58 -10.73 2.75
CA GLY A 154 29.46 -10.43 1.63
C GLY A 154 28.75 -9.97 0.35
N ARG A 155 27.45 -9.79 0.37
CA ARG A 155 26.67 -9.26 -0.75
C ARG A 155 26.28 -7.80 -0.51
N THR A 156 26.02 -7.06 -1.57
CA THR A 156 25.48 -5.70 -1.43
C THR A 156 23.99 -5.73 -1.11
N GLU A 157 23.51 -4.68 -0.44
CA GLU A 157 22.08 -4.49 -0.20
C GLU A 157 21.29 -4.53 -1.53
N ALA A 158 21.82 -3.90 -2.57
CA ALA A 158 21.21 -3.88 -3.92
C ALA A 158 21.10 -5.30 -4.54
N ASP A 159 22.13 -6.15 -4.39
CA ASP A 159 22.09 -7.52 -4.89
C ASP A 159 21.02 -8.36 -4.19
N VAL A 160 20.91 -8.21 -2.86
CA VAL A 160 19.88 -8.91 -2.08
C VAL A 160 18.48 -8.40 -2.43
N SER A 161 18.30 -7.08 -2.53
CA SER A 161 17.05 -6.46 -2.98
C SER A 161 16.61 -6.99 -4.34
N ALA A 162 17.52 -7.04 -5.30
CA ALA A 162 17.23 -7.58 -6.63
C ALA A 162 16.83 -9.07 -6.57
N GLU A 163 17.43 -9.86 -5.66
CA GLU A 163 17.06 -11.27 -5.47
C GLU A 163 15.66 -11.40 -4.89
N LEU A 164 15.33 -10.64 -3.82
CA LEU A 164 13.99 -10.65 -3.23
C LEU A 164 12.93 -10.30 -4.28
N GLY A 165 13.19 -9.27 -5.11
CA GLY A 165 12.31 -8.92 -6.22
C GLY A 165 12.13 -10.05 -7.22
N ARG A 166 13.21 -10.75 -7.62
CA ARG A 166 13.11 -11.91 -8.52
C ARG A 166 12.31 -13.06 -7.92
N ARG A 167 12.46 -13.30 -6.61
CA ARG A 167 11.68 -14.33 -5.90
C ARG A 167 10.21 -13.98 -5.83
N LEU A 168 9.84 -12.72 -5.56
CA LEU A 168 8.45 -12.27 -5.62
C LEU A 168 7.82 -12.54 -6.99
N LEU A 169 8.53 -12.22 -8.08
CA LEU A 169 8.05 -12.51 -9.44
C LEU A 169 7.91 -14.01 -9.68
N ALA A 170 8.85 -14.82 -9.19
CA ALA A 170 8.79 -16.29 -9.31
C ALA A 170 7.62 -16.90 -8.52
N GLU A 171 7.21 -16.25 -7.41
CA GLU A 171 6.05 -16.63 -6.60
C GLU A 171 4.70 -16.15 -7.18
N GLY A 172 4.73 -15.47 -8.34
CA GLY A 172 3.53 -15.10 -9.10
C GLY A 172 3.15 -13.63 -9.05
N HIS A 173 3.93 -12.78 -8.41
CA HIS A 173 3.72 -11.33 -8.53
C HIS A 173 3.94 -10.87 -9.97
N GLN A 174 3.11 -9.94 -10.44
CA GLN A 174 3.22 -9.34 -11.76
C GLN A 174 4.23 -8.18 -11.79
N ARG A 175 4.41 -7.54 -10.64
CA ARG A 175 5.39 -6.46 -10.44
C ARG A 175 5.88 -6.45 -8.99
N VAL A 176 7.10 -5.97 -8.82
CA VAL A 176 7.66 -5.61 -7.52
C VAL A 176 7.33 -4.13 -7.29
N ASN A 177 6.71 -3.81 -6.16
CA ASN A 177 6.44 -2.43 -5.79
C ASN A 177 7.68 -1.81 -5.13
N PHE A 178 8.32 -2.58 -4.26
CA PHE A 178 9.54 -2.20 -3.55
C PHE A 178 10.23 -3.46 -2.98
N ALA A 179 11.52 -3.33 -2.67
CA ALA A 179 12.30 -4.33 -1.96
C ALA A 179 13.43 -3.59 -1.21
N ILE A 180 13.11 -3.09 -0.03
CA ILE A 180 14.07 -2.45 0.87
C ILE A 180 14.94 -3.55 1.50
N VAL A 181 16.25 -3.36 1.46
CA VAL A 181 17.24 -4.15 2.19
C VAL A 181 18.17 -3.16 2.86
N ALA A 182 18.20 -3.15 4.17
CA ALA A 182 18.99 -2.21 4.96
C ALA A 182 19.77 -2.96 6.04
N ALA A 183 21.09 -2.87 6.00
CA ALA A 183 21.98 -3.59 6.91
C ALA A 183 22.62 -2.65 7.93
N GLY A 184 22.79 -3.13 9.16
CA GLY A 184 23.46 -2.39 10.23
C GLY A 184 22.87 -0.99 10.43
N GLU A 185 23.68 0.05 10.34
CA GLU A 185 23.25 1.44 10.56
C GLU A 185 22.23 1.96 9.51
N ASN A 186 22.25 1.42 8.28
CA ASN A 186 21.30 1.77 7.23
C ASN A 186 19.87 1.37 7.62
N ALA A 187 19.68 0.30 8.41
CA ALA A 187 18.39 -0.13 8.90
C ALA A 187 17.72 0.93 9.80
N ALA A 188 18.46 1.89 10.35
CA ALA A 188 17.90 3.01 11.10
C ALA A 188 17.13 4.02 10.22
N SER A 189 17.16 3.87 8.90
CA SER A 189 16.36 4.66 7.94
C SER A 189 15.17 3.81 7.44
N PRO A 190 13.92 4.10 7.83
CA PRO A 190 12.77 3.25 7.49
C PRO A 190 12.57 3.02 5.98
N HIS A 191 12.88 4.03 5.16
CA HIS A 191 12.77 3.97 3.69
C HIS A 191 14.14 4.03 3.02
N HIS A 192 15.12 3.26 3.56
CA HIS A 192 16.44 3.16 2.97
C HIS A 192 16.37 2.63 1.54
N GLU A 193 17.14 3.26 0.62
CA GLU A 193 17.31 2.75 -0.74
C GLU A 193 18.52 1.80 -0.77
N PRO A 194 18.33 0.50 -1.11
CA PRO A 194 19.42 -0.47 -1.17
C PRO A 194 20.55 -0.04 -2.11
N GLY A 195 21.77 0.01 -1.60
CA GLY A 195 22.94 0.48 -2.32
C GLY A 195 24.06 -0.55 -2.42
N GLU A 196 25.26 -0.04 -2.72
CA GLU A 196 26.49 -0.84 -2.88
C GLU A 196 27.13 -1.23 -1.53
N ARG A 197 26.51 -0.87 -0.39
CA ARG A 197 27.00 -1.28 0.92
C ARG A 197 26.97 -2.79 1.03
N VAL A 198 28.11 -3.36 1.42
CA VAL A 198 28.26 -4.80 1.66
C VAL A 198 27.72 -5.14 3.04
N ILE A 199 26.95 -6.18 3.12
CA ILE A 199 26.39 -6.73 4.37
C ILE A 199 27.47 -7.54 5.09
N GLU A 200 27.74 -7.18 6.34
CA GLU A 200 28.83 -7.76 7.12
C GLU A 200 28.31 -8.72 8.21
N PRO A 201 29.14 -9.71 8.64
CA PRO A 201 28.84 -10.51 9.82
C PRO A 201 28.61 -9.66 11.08
N GLY A 202 27.65 -10.06 11.92
CA GLY A 202 27.32 -9.33 13.16
C GLY A 202 26.30 -8.20 12.96
N GLU A 203 25.74 -8.05 11.78
CA GLU A 203 24.73 -7.04 11.49
C GLU A 203 23.30 -7.61 11.49
N VAL A 204 22.34 -6.76 11.86
CA VAL A 204 20.94 -6.98 11.52
C VAL A 204 20.70 -6.50 10.10
N VAL A 205 19.89 -7.26 9.36
CA VAL A 205 19.40 -6.89 8.02
C VAL A 205 17.88 -6.82 8.09
N LEU A 206 17.35 -5.62 7.91
CA LEU A 206 15.92 -5.36 7.74
C LEU A 206 15.60 -5.54 6.25
N CYS A 207 14.66 -6.44 5.95
CA CYS A 207 14.14 -6.68 4.62
C CYS A 207 12.64 -6.42 4.62
N ASP A 208 12.23 -5.42 3.83
CA ASP A 208 10.84 -5.01 3.66
C ASP A 208 10.52 -5.01 2.17
N PHE A 209 9.59 -5.88 1.77
CA PHE A 209 9.33 -6.10 0.35
C PHE A 209 7.88 -6.46 0.07
N GLY A 210 7.45 -6.03 -1.10
CA GLY A 210 6.12 -6.29 -1.58
C GLY A 210 5.96 -6.07 -3.08
N GLY A 211 4.86 -6.55 -3.59
CA GLY A 211 4.54 -6.46 -5.02
C GLY A 211 3.05 -6.53 -5.25
N ALA A 212 2.63 -6.61 -6.51
CA ALA A 212 1.24 -6.79 -6.86
C ALA A 212 1.04 -8.10 -7.62
N MET A 213 0.01 -8.86 -7.23
CA MET A 213 -0.41 -10.12 -7.82
C MET A 213 -1.81 -10.00 -8.40
N ALA A 214 -2.06 -10.63 -9.56
CA ALA A 214 -3.39 -10.62 -10.15
C ALA A 214 -4.41 -11.31 -9.23
N GLY A 215 -5.56 -10.67 -9.04
CA GLY A 215 -6.62 -11.15 -8.17
C GLY A 215 -8.02 -10.85 -8.71
N ALA A 216 -8.95 -10.59 -7.81
CA ALA A 216 -10.34 -10.34 -8.12
C ALA A 216 -10.51 -9.27 -9.20
N GLY A 217 -11.40 -9.51 -10.16
CA GLY A 217 -11.67 -8.60 -11.26
C GLY A 217 -10.51 -8.39 -12.25
N GLY A 218 -9.40 -9.15 -12.12
CA GLY A 218 -8.17 -8.96 -12.88
C GLY A 218 -7.31 -7.80 -12.39
N LEU A 219 -7.59 -7.27 -11.20
CA LEU A 219 -6.83 -6.20 -10.55
C LEU A 219 -5.57 -6.75 -9.88
N GLY A 220 -4.54 -5.90 -9.74
CA GLY A 220 -3.35 -6.22 -8.96
C GLY A 220 -3.58 -5.94 -7.48
N TYR A 221 -3.54 -6.96 -6.61
CA TYR A 221 -3.59 -6.80 -5.16
C TYR A 221 -2.19 -6.85 -4.58
N CYS A 222 -1.91 -5.92 -3.66
CA CYS A 222 -0.58 -5.75 -3.12
C CYS A 222 -0.29 -6.71 -1.97
N SER A 223 0.97 -7.11 -1.85
CA SER A 223 1.56 -7.71 -0.65
C SER A 223 2.52 -6.73 -0.01
N ASP A 224 2.74 -6.90 1.28
CA ASP A 224 3.67 -6.15 2.10
C ASP A 224 4.14 -7.01 3.27
N ILE A 225 5.45 -7.07 3.53
CA ILE A 225 6.01 -7.85 4.64
C ILE A 225 7.40 -7.34 5.01
N THR A 226 7.62 -7.10 6.30
CA THR A 226 8.95 -6.82 6.84
C THR A 226 9.41 -7.92 7.78
N ARG A 227 10.63 -8.41 7.57
CA ARG A 227 11.34 -9.31 8.50
C ARG A 227 12.77 -8.84 8.71
N CYS A 228 13.24 -9.01 9.94
CA CYS A 228 14.65 -8.83 10.30
C CYS A 228 15.35 -10.17 10.44
N VAL A 229 16.60 -10.19 10.01
CA VAL A 229 17.53 -11.32 10.17
C VAL A 229 18.82 -10.80 10.75
N HIS A 230 19.46 -11.51 11.68
CA HIS A 230 20.75 -11.16 12.23
C HIS A 230 21.82 -12.17 11.79
N LEU A 231 22.97 -11.69 11.34
CA LEU A 231 24.09 -12.54 10.93
C LEU A 231 24.98 -12.87 12.14
N GLY A 232 24.85 -14.09 12.66
CA GLY A 232 25.45 -14.52 13.93
C GLY A 232 24.63 -14.05 15.14
N ASP A 233 25.17 -14.21 16.35
CA ASP A 233 24.45 -13.89 17.59
C ASP A 233 24.21 -12.38 17.73
N PRO A 234 22.96 -11.93 17.97
CA PRO A 234 22.68 -10.52 18.15
C PRO A 234 23.22 -9.98 19.49
N PRO A 235 23.66 -8.72 19.56
CA PRO A 235 23.99 -8.10 20.85
C PRO A 235 22.73 -7.97 21.73
N ALA A 236 22.92 -8.00 23.05
CA ALA A 236 21.82 -8.08 24.00
C ALA A 236 20.81 -6.92 23.87
N ASP A 237 21.28 -5.71 23.65
CA ASP A 237 20.42 -4.53 23.51
C ASP A 237 19.56 -4.54 22.23
N LEU A 238 20.05 -5.16 21.15
CA LEU A 238 19.27 -5.39 19.95
C LEU A 238 18.24 -6.50 20.16
N ALA A 239 18.63 -7.58 20.84
CA ALA A 239 17.73 -8.68 21.17
C ALA A 239 16.59 -8.19 22.07
N ASP A 240 16.88 -7.43 23.12
CA ASP A 240 15.88 -6.84 24.03
C ASP A 240 14.92 -5.90 23.27
N ALA A 241 15.45 -5.09 22.34
CA ALA A 241 14.62 -4.21 21.52
C ALA A 241 13.72 -5.01 20.56
N TYR A 242 14.23 -6.11 19.99
CA TYR A 242 13.43 -6.96 19.12
C TYR A 242 12.32 -7.69 19.89
N ASP A 243 12.62 -8.15 21.10
CA ASP A 243 11.62 -8.80 21.97
C ASP A 243 10.49 -7.78 22.33
N ALA A 244 10.83 -6.56 22.63
CA ALA A 244 9.84 -5.49 22.87
C ALA A 244 9.00 -5.20 21.60
N LEU A 245 9.64 -5.18 20.43
CA LEU A 245 8.96 -5.01 19.14
C LEU A 245 8.02 -6.16 18.81
N PHE A 246 8.47 -7.39 19.05
CA PHE A 246 7.69 -8.62 18.84
C PHE A 246 6.41 -8.62 19.69
N GLU A 247 6.52 -8.34 20.99
CA GLU A 247 5.38 -8.28 21.89
C GLU A 247 4.42 -7.13 21.53
N ALA A 248 4.97 -5.95 21.13
CA ALA A 248 4.16 -4.82 20.71
C ALA A 248 3.37 -5.12 19.43
N GLN A 249 3.99 -5.73 18.42
CA GLN A 249 3.33 -6.12 17.18
C GLN A 249 2.22 -7.14 17.44
N ALA A 250 2.49 -8.17 18.23
CA ALA A 250 1.49 -9.18 18.60
C ALA A 250 0.29 -8.57 19.34
N ALA A 251 0.54 -7.62 20.25
CA ALA A 251 -0.51 -6.92 20.97
C ALA A 251 -1.35 -6.01 20.06
N GLN A 252 -0.72 -5.35 19.07
CA GLN A 252 -1.42 -4.53 18.09
C GLN A 252 -2.30 -5.39 17.17
N VAL A 253 -1.79 -6.54 16.70
CA VAL A 253 -2.59 -7.51 15.93
C VAL A 253 -3.79 -7.96 16.75
N ALA A 254 -3.60 -8.37 18.01
CA ALA A 254 -4.69 -8.78 18.89
C ALA A 254 -5.69 -7.64 19.17
N ALA A 255 -5.23 -6.40 19.13
CA ALA A 255 -6.07 -5.22 19.31
C ALA A 255 -6.86 -4.83 18.05
N ALA A 256 -6.55 -5.36 16.88
CA ALA A 256 -7.15 -5.00 15.59
C ALA A 256 -8.54 -5.61 15.37
N VAL A 257 -9.43 -5.44 16.36
CA VAL A 257 -10.79 -6.00 16.36
C VAL A 257 -11.81 -5.01 15.77
N VAL A 258 -12.86 -5.53 15.17
CA VAL A 258 -13.99 -4.74 14.62
C VAL A 258 -14.59 -3.82 15.71
N GLY A 259 -14.87 -2.57 15.36
CA GLY A 259 -15.40 -1.54 16.24
C GLY A 259 -14.32 -0.76 17.01
N ARG A 260 -13.05 -1.19 17.00
CA ARG A 260 -11.97 -0.44 17.62
C ARG A 260 -11.50 0.71 16.71
N PRO A 261 -11.32 1.93 17.24
CA PRO A 261 -10.70 3.04 16.51
C PRO A 261 -9.24 2.73 16.12
N CYS A 262 -8.83 3.13 14.92
CA CYS A 262 -7.46 2.93 14.42
C CYS A 262 -6.39 3.52 15.36
N GLU A 263 -6.65 4.70 15.97
CA GLU A 263 -5.74 5.31 16.93
C GLU A 263 -5.51 4.47 18.19
N GLU A 264 -6.48 3.64 18.58
CA GLU A 264 -6.33 2.76 19.75
C GLU A 264 -5.46 1.55 19.44
N VAL A 265 -5.50 1.03 18.20
CA VAL A 265 -4.60 -0.02 17.78
C VAL A 265 -3.15 0.50 17.74
N ASP A 266 -2.92 1.69 17.19
CA ASP A 266 -1.59 2.34 17.20
C ASP A 266 -1.09 2.50 18.65
N ARG A 267 -1.93 3.02 19.54
CA ARG A 267 -1.57 3.32 20.92
C ARG A 267 -1.11 2.10 21.71
N VAL A 268 -1.67 0.92 21.46
CA VAL A 268 -1.29 -0.31 22.17
C VAL A 268 0.19 -0.60 22.02
N GLY A 269 0.70 -0.78 20.81
CA GLY A 269 2.11 -1.11 20.61
C GLY A 269 3.04 0.07 20.87
N ARG A 270 2.60 1.30 20.56
CA ARG A 270 3.38 2.51 20.82
C ARG A 270 3.68 2.69 22.31
N ASN A 271 2.70 2.43 23.18
CA ASN A 271 2.90 2.47 24.64
C ASN A 271 3.85 1.38 25.10
N MET A 272 3.73 0.15 24.61
CA MET A 272 4.63 -0.95 24.96
C MET A 272 6.08 -0.65 24.56
N ILE A 273 6.30 -0.14 23.36
CA ILE A 273 7.63 0.27 22.89
C ILE A 273 8.18 1.42 23.74
N ALA A 274 7.32 2.38 24.15
CA ALA A 274 7.72 3.47 25.03
C ALA A 274 8.08 3.00 26.44
N GLU A 275 7.30 2.08 27.02
CA GLU A 275 7.57 1.46 28.32
C GLU A 275 8.87 0.65 28.33
N ALA A 276 9.23 0.05 27.19
CA ALA A 276 10.53 -0.61 26.99
C ALA A 276 11.71 0.36 26.80
N GLY A 277 11.45 1.68 26.78
CA GLY A 277 12.47 2.73 26.68
C GLY A 277 12.81 3.15 25.23
N PHE A 278 12.04 2.71 24.22
CA PHE A 278 12.27 3.00 22.81
C PHE A 278 11.24 3.95 22.19
N GLY A 279 10.41 4.64 22.98
CA GLY A 279 9.31 5.47 22.49
C GLY A 279 9.74 6.55 21.48
N GLU A 280 10.88 7.21 21.70
CA GLU A 280 11.41 8.24 20.78
C GLU A 280 11.93 7.66 19.47
N HIS A 281 12.10 6.34 19.40
CA HIS A 281 12.63 5.62 18.25
C HIS A 281 11.55 4.96 17.37
N PHE A 282 10.27 5.03 17.78
CA PHE A 282 9.13 4.62 16.94
C PHE A 282 8.54 5.86 16.25
N ILE A 283 9.06 6.21 15.10
CA ILE A 283 8.92 7.52 14.44
C ILE A 283 7.86 7.58 13.34
N HIS A 284 7.16 6.50 13.05
CA HIS A 284 6.10 6.46 12.04
C HIS A 284 4.78 5.90 12.60
N ARG A 285 3.75 5.87 11.79
CA ARG A 285 2.45 5.22 12.11
C ARG A 285 2.62 3.71 12.24
N THR A 286 1.70 3.07 12.96
CA THR A 286 1.68 1.61 13.10
C THR A 286 1.37 0.88 11.81
N GLY A 287 0.65 1.51 10.88
CA GLY A 287 0.32 0.85 9.63
C GLY A 287 -0.58 1.67 8.71
N HIS A 288 -0.90 1.08 7.59
CA HIS A 288 -1.72 1.65 6.51
C HIS A 288 -2.62 0.59 5.89
N GLY A 289 -3.76 1.01 5.34
CA GLY A 289 -4.58 0.15 4.50
C GLY A 289 -3.81 -0.34 3.29
N ILE A 290 -4.18 -1.51 2.81
CA ILE A 290 -3.61 -2.14 1.62
C ILE A 290 -4.71 -2.77 0.78
N GLY A 291 -4.53 -2.77 -0.53
CA GLY A 291 -5.48 -3.32 -1.48
C GLY A 291 -4.89 -3.35 -2.88
N THR A 292 -5.50 -2.63 -3.80
CA THR A 292 -4.95 -2.40 -5.14
C THR A 292 -3.86 -1.32 -5.14
N GLU A 293 -3.69 -0.61 -4.03
CA GLU A 293 -2.52 0.22 -3.73
C GLU A 293 -1.80 -0.35 -2.51
N ALA A 294 -0.47 -0.17 -2.45
CA ALA A 294 0.31 -0.54 -1.28
C ALA A 294 -0.12 0.28 -0.06
N HIS A 295 -0.40 1.58 -0.25
CA HIS A 295 -0.86 2.46 0.82
C HIS A 295 -2.22 3.08 0.47
N GLU A 296 -3.23 2.78 1.28
CA GLU A 296 -4.57 3.35 1.19
C GLU A 296 -5.22 3.47 2.59
N ASP A 297 -6.46 3.93 2.70
CA ASP A 297 -7.22 3.92 3.96
C ASP A 297 -7.62 2.48 4.38
N PRO A 298 -7.72 2.24 5.72
CA PRO A 298 -7.51 3.15 6.83
C PRO A 298 -6.04 3.22 7.28
N TYR A 299 -5.59 4.38 7.77
CA TYR A 299 -4.28 4.51 8.42
C TYR A 299 -4.37 4.20 9.91
N ILE A 300 -3.49 3.32 10.40
CA ILE A 300 -3.40 2.95 11.82
C ILE A 300 -2.42 3.93 12.49
N VAL A 301 -2.98 5.02 13.00
CA VAL A 301 -2.19 6.15 13.49
C VAL A 301 -2.96 6.95 14.53
N GLU A 302 -2.25 7.60 15.45
CA GLU A 302 -2.84 8.51 16.44
C GLU A 302 -3.68 9.61 15.75
N GLY A 303 -4.85 9.93 16.33
CA GLY A 303 -5.81 10.89 15.80
C GLY A 303 -6.78 10.30 14.76
N ASN A 304 -6.55 9.10 14.21
CA ASN A 304 -7.50 8.45 13.34
C ASN A 304 -8.56 7.68 14.16
N ARG A 305 -9.75 8.26 14.24
CA ARG A 305 -10.89 7.70 14.97
C ARG A 305 -11.79 6.80 14.15
N THR A 306 -11.40 6.47 12.92
CA THR A 306 -12.14 5.53 12.10
C THR A 306 -12.20 4.18 12.81
N GLU A 307 -13.41 3.70 13.06
CA GLU A 307 -13.63 2.38 13.62
C GLU A 307 -13.34 1.30 12.58
N LEU A 308 -12.62 0.27 12.98
CA LEU A 308 -12.36 -0.90 12.13
C LEU A 308 -13.68 -1.60 11.81
N ARG A 309 -13.85 -1.94 10.55
CA ARG A 309 -15.04 -2.63 10.02
C ARG A 309 -14.63 -3.99 9.46
N PRO A 310 -15.55 -4.98 9.43
CA PRO A 310 -15.27 -6.23 8.74
C PRO A 310 -14.85 -5.97 7.29
N GLY A 311 -13.71 -6.55 6.88
CA GLY A 311 -13.12 -6.34 5.55
C GLY A 311 -12.15 -5.18 5.44
N HIS A 312 -11.88 -4.41 6.49
CA HIS A 312 -10.70 -3.56 6.52
C HIS A 312 -9.44 -4.42 6.51
N VAL A 313 -8.50 -4.12 5.62
CA VAL A 313 -7.20 -4.79 5.50
C VAL A 313 -6.09 -3.74 5.56
N PHE A 314 -5.11 -3.96 6.43
CA PHE A 314 -4.06 -2.97 6.73
C PHE A 314 -2.80 -3.65 7.26
N SER A 315 -1.65 -2.96 7.16
CA SER A 315 -0.41 -3.39 7.80
C SER A 315 -0.42 -3.12 9.30
N ILE A 316 0.26 -3.98 10.06
CA ILE A 316 0.71 -3.73 11.44
C ILE A 316 2.21 -3.90 11.42
N GLU A 317 2.93 -2.76 11.49
CA GLU A 317 4.36 -2.66 11.18
C GLU A 317 5.13 -1.76 12.18
N PRO A 318 5.00 -1.95 13.50
CA PRO A 318 5.80 -1.15 14.42
C PRO A 318 7.29 -1.29 14.13
N GLY A 319 8.08 -0.24 14.45
CA GLY A 319 9.51 -0.25 14.25
C GLY A 319 10.26 0.56 15.29
N ILE A 320 11.52 0.21 15.52
CA ILE A 320 12.45 0.88 16.44
C ILE A 320 13.72 1.22 15.65
N TYR A 321 14.07 2.50 15.58
CA TYR A 321 15.17 2.98 14.74
C TYR A 321 16.17 3.80 15.57
N LEU A 322 17.38 3.26 15.75
CA LEU A 322 18.46 3.92 16.47
C LEU A 322 19.49 4.48 15.47
N PRO A 323 19.48 5.79 15.20
CA PRO A 323 20.40 6.40 14.22
C PRO A 323 21.86 6.07 14.48
N GLY A 324 22.57 5.68 13.41
CA GLY A 324 23.99 5.30 13.46
C GLY A 324 24.26 3.95 14.12
N ARG A 325 23.22 3.15 14.40
CA ARG A 325 23.36 1.82 15.01
C ARG A 325 22.63 0.76 14.23
N TRP A 326 21.32 0.71 14.36
CA TRP A 326 20.44 -0.31 13.73
C TRP A 326 18.98 0.15 13.69
N GLY A 327 18.20 -0.52 12.89
CA GLY A 327 16.73 -0.40 12.87
C GLY A 327 16.08 -1.75 12.79
N LEU A 328 14.88 -1.84 13.36
CA LEU A 328 14.05 -3.05 13.43
C LEU A 328 12.63 -2.69 13.01
N ARG A 329 12.00 -3.52 12.19
CA ARG A 329 10.56 -3.47 11.86
C ARG A 329 10.04 -4.90 11.77
N LEU A 330 8.82 -5.11 12.23
CA LEU A 330 8.12 -6.37 12.12
C LEU A 330 6.73 -6.08 11.58
N GLU A 331 6.40 -6.66 10.42
CA GLU A 331 5.20 -6.30 9.68
C GLU A 331 4.45 -7.50 9.16
N ASP A 332 3.13 -7.43 9.30
CA ASP A 332 2.16 -8.29 8.66
C ASP A 332 0.95 -7.52 8.15
N ILE A 333 0.26 -8.11 7.18
CA ILE A 333 -1.04 -7.65 6.74
C ILE A 333 -2.13 -8.37 7.53
N VAL A 334 -3.05 -7.58 8.10
CA VAL A 334 -4.12 -8.05 8.98
C VAL A 334 -5.48 -7.65 8.41
N VAL A 335 -6.42 -8.59 8.43
CA VAL A 335 -7.83 -8.36 8.13
C VAL A 335 -8.60 -8.18 9.43
N ALA A 336 -9.35 -7.09 9.57
CA ALA A 336 -10.36 -6.99 10.62
C ALA A 336 -11.56 -7.88 10.24
N ALA A 337 -11.60 -9.10 10.76
CA ALA A 337 -12.69 -10.03 10.52
C ALA A 337 -13.71 -10.01 11.69
N ALA A 338 -14.93 -10.48 11.44
CA ALA A 338 -16.02 -10.40 12.41
C ALA A 338 -15.77 -11.22 13.69
N ASP A 339 -14.98 -12.27 13.59
CA ASP A 339 -14.62 -13.21 14.65
C ASP A 339 -13.24 -12.94 15.26
N GLY A 340 -12.58 -11.87 14.85
CA GLY A 340 -11.27 -11.42 15.35
C GLY A 340 -10.30 -11.09 14.23
N PRO A 341 -9.12 -10.54 14.54
CA PRO A 341 -8.12 -10.22 13.54
C PRO A 341 -7.56 -11.48 12.87
N ASP A 342 -7.45 -11.42 11.54
CA ASP A 342 -6.93 -12.50 10.72
C ASP A 342 -5.60 -12.05 10.09
N ASN A 343 -4.48 -12.59 10.60
CA ASN A 343 -3.16 -12.30 10.08
C ASN A 343 -2.91 -13.12 8.82
N LEU A 344 -2.54 -12.44 7.71
CA LEU A 344 -2.32 -13.11 6.42
C LEU A 344 -0.93 -13.74 6.29
N ALA A 345 0.04 -13.36 7.13
CA ALA A 345 1.37 -13.96 7.18
C ALA A 345 1.41 -15.11 8.19
N THR A 346 2.19 -16.14 7.88
CA THR A 346 2.36 -17.33 8.70
C THR A 346 3.82 -17.56 9.15
N THR A 347 4.75 -16.81 8.56
CA THR A 347 6.18 -16.89 8.89
C THR A 347 6.42 -16.46 10.34
N ASP A 348 7.28 -17.20 11.05
CA ASP A 348 7.67 -16.90 12.43
C ASP A 348 8.14 -15.42 12.57
N HIS A 349 7.71 -14.79 13.63
CA HIS A 349 7.94 -13.36 13.92
C HIS A 349 9.21 -13.11 14.76
N ARG A 350 9.81 -14.17 15.36
CA ARG A 350 11.03 -14.02 16.14
C ARG A 350 12.19 -13.58 15.25
N LEU A 351 13.16 -12.89 15.83
CA LEU A 351 14.40 -12.56 15.11
C LEU A 351 15.06 -13.85 14.60
N ALA A 352 15.25 -13.93 13.29
CA ALA A 352 15.98 -15.04 12.71
C ALA A 352 17.48 -14.81 12.84
N VAL A 353 18.20 -15.83 13.26
CA VAL A 353 19.68 -15.84 13.27
C VAL A 353 20.15 -16.78 12.17
N VAL A 354 20.96 -16.26 11.27
CA VAL A 354 21.56 -17.06 10.18
C VAL A 354 23.07 -17.05 10.27
N ASP A 355 23.70 -18.01 9.61
CA ASP A 355 25.16 -18.09 9.56
C ASP A 355 25.74 -16.85 8.86
N ALA A 356 26.83 -16.31 9.44
CA ALA A 356 27.55 -15.14 8.97
C ALA A 356 28.46 -15.42 7.76
#